data_aafec89e029e54a07145ffe3d06712eb
#
_entry.id   aafec89e029e54a07145ffe3d06712eb
#
_cell.length_a   1.000
_cell.length_b   1.000
_cell.length_c   1.000
_cell.angle_alpha   90.00
_cell.angle_beta   90.00
_cell.angle_gamma   90.00
#
_symmetry.space_group_name_H-M   'P 1'
#
loop_
_entity.id
_entity.type
_entity.pdbx_description
1 polymer ?
#
loop_
_entity_poly.entity_id
_entity_poly.type
_entity_poly.pdbx_seq_one_letter_code
_entity_poly.pdbx_strand_id
1 'polypeptide(L)'
;MIVDSRVASLVDTNILVYCHDFTAPYKREAARDVLRRGAVNRELRIPHQAMVEFVNVTTRRRGDRDPLLPREEAWRQAEDLLNEFPVLYPNESVFRTAMLGMAAYRFAWYDAHLWAYAEHYGISEILSEDFEHGRWYGTVRVRNPFVELGLA
;
A
#
# COMPACT_ATOMS: atom_id res chain seq x y z
N MET A 1 9.11 -23.07 -6.58
CA MET A 1 8.74 -22.80 -5.18
C MET A 1 7.35 -22.20 -5.17
N ILE A 2 6.44 -22.84 -4.48
CA ILE A 2 5.08 -22.31 -4.33
C ILE A 2 5.12 -21.22 -3.28
N VAL A 3 4.90 -19.96 -3.70
CA VAL A 3 4.72 -18.88 -2.76
C VAL A 3 3.32 -19.03 -2.17
N ASP A 4 3.24 -19.22 -0.88
CA ASP A 4 1.95 -19.31 -0.20
C ASP A 4 1.31 -17.92 -0.16
N SER A 5 0.49 -17.62 -1.17
CA SER A 5 -0.20 -16.33 -1.30
C SER A 5 -1.23 -16.09 -0.19
N ARG A 6 -1.57 -17.13 0.59
CA ARG A 6 -2.58 -17.01 1.66
C ARG A 6 -2.16 -16.10 2.80
N VAL A 7 -0.85 -15.85 2.96
CA VAL A 7 -0.31 -15.00 4.02
C VAL A 7 0.26 -13.67 3.51
N ALA A 8 0.21 -13.44 2.20
CA ALA A 8 0.71 -12.20 1.62
C ALA A 8 -0.34 -11.09 1.70
N SER A 9 0.10 -9.89 2.01
CA SER A 9 -0.74 -8.68 2.03
C SER A 9 -0.18 -7.66 1.05
N LEU A 10 -1.06 -6.95 0.37
CA LEU A 10 -0.72 -5.84 -0.50
C LEU A 10 -0.73 -4.55 0.32
N VAL A 11 0.32 -3.73 0.19
CA VAL A 11 0.47 -2.51 0.97
C VAL A 11 0.03 -1.31 0.14
N ASP A 12 -0.91 -0.52 0.66
CA ASP A 12 -1.30 0.75 0.05
C ASP A 12 -0.26 1.84 0.34
N THR A 13 -0.25 2.85 -0.51
CA THR A 13 0.66 3.99 -0.44
C THR A 13 0.65 4.68 0.92
N ASN A 14 -0.51 4.86 1.54
CA ASN A 14 -0.61 5.55 2.83
C ASN A 14 0.24 4.89 3.92
N ILE A 15 0.33 3.57 3.94
CA ILE A 15 1.16 2.85 4.92
C ILE A 15 2.65 3.20 4.71
N LEU A 16 3.10 3.25 3.46
CA LEU A 16 4.48 3.62 3.14
C LEU A 16 4.80 5.06 3.53
N VAL A 17 3.87 5.96 3.26
CA VAL A 17 4.04 7.40 3.52
C VAL A 17 4.08 7.69 5.03
N TYR A 18 3.24 7.02 5.83
CA TYR A 18 3.24 7.23 7.28
C TYR A 18 4.58 6.90 7.92
N CYS A 19 5.38 6.03 7.34
CA CYS A 19 6.72 5.73 7.85
C CYS A 19 7.61 6.97 7.96
N HIS A 20 7.27 8.03 7.24
CA HIS A 20 8.05 9.28 7.15
C HIS A 20 7.25 10.51 7.61
N ASP A 21 6.07 10.32 8.17
CA ASP A 21 5.22 11.42 8.60
C ASP A 21 5.42 11.71 10.09
N PHE A 22 6.25 12.72 10.37
CA PHE A 22 6.56 13.15 11.74
C PHE A 22 5.40 13.87 12.43
N THR A 23 4.36 14.27 11.69
CA THR A 23 3.16 14.89 12.27
C THR A 23 2.19 13.87 12.84
N ALA A 24 2.37 12.60 12.52
CA ALA A 24 1.54 11.48 13.00
C ALA A 24 2.43 10.40 13.66
N PRO A 25 3.04 10.69 14.84
CA PRO A 25 4.07 9.81 15.41
C PRO A 25 3.60 8.41 15.73
N TYR A 26 2.36 8.22 16.20
CA TYR A 26 1.84 6.89 16.50
C TYR A 26 1.59 6.06 15.24
N LYS A 27 1.01 6.68 14.20
CA LYS A 27 0.82 6.00 12.92
C LYS A 27 2.15 5.70 12.23
N ARG A 28 3.12 6.61 12.36
CA ARG A 28 4.47 6.37 11.85
C ARG A 28 5.11 5.14 12.47
N GLU A 29 5.07 5.03 13.80
CA GLU A 29 5.59 3.85 14.51
C GLU A 29 4.88 2.57 14.08
N ALA A 30 3.55 2.62 14.01
CA ALA A 30 2.74 1.47 13.59
C ALA A 30 3.07 1.04 12.17
N ALA A 31 3.20 1.99 11.25
CA ALA A 31 3.53 1.71 9.85
C ALA A 31 4.93 1.11 9.72
N ARG A 32 5.91 1.66 10.43
CA ARG A 32 7.28 1.11 10.45
C ARG A 32 7.32 -0.31 10.99
N ASP A 33 6.54 -0.59 12.03
CA ASP A 33 6.46 -1.94 12.60
C ASP A 33 5.83 -2.93 11.62
N VAL A 34 4.77 -2.52 10.91
CA VAL A 34 4.13 -3.34 9.86
C VAL A 34 5.16 -3.71 8.79
N LEU A 35 5.91 -2.74 8.29
CA LEU A 35 6.92 -3.00 7.25
C LEU A 35 8.06 -3.87 7.76
N ARG A 36 8.53 -3.62 8.97
CA ARG A 36 9.62 -4.42 9.56
C ARG A 36 9.23 -5.88 9.71
N ARG A 37 8.05 -6.14 10.27
CA ARG A 37 7.55 -7.51 10.42
C ARG A 37 7.27 -8.17 9.07
N GLY A 38 6.71 -7.40 8.15
CA GLY A 38 6.44 -7.89 6.81
C GLY A 38 7.69 -8.26 6.03
N ALA A 39 8.79 -7.52 6.22
CA ALA A 39 10.07 -7.84 5.60
C ALA A 39 10.66 -9.14 6.16
N VAL A 40 10.66 -9.29 7.49
CA VAL A 40 11.17 -10.49 8.16
C VAL A 40 10.39 -11.74 7.75
N ASN A 41 9.06 -11.65 7.75
CA ASN A 41 8.16 -12.77 7.48
C ASN A 41 7.87 -12.99 5.99
N ARG A 42 8.33 -12.08 5.12
CA ARG A 42 8.06 -12.11 3.67
C ARG A 42 6.57 -12.11 3.33
N GLU A 43 5.79 -11.37 4.12
CA GLU A 43 4.32 -11.35 4.02
C GLU A 43 3.77 -10.14 3.27
N LEU A 44 4.62 -9.20 2.84
CA LEU A 44 4.16 -7.99 2.16
C LEU A 44 4.54 -7.97 0.67
N ARG A 45 3.64 -7.40 -0.12
CA ARG A 45 3.86 -7.09 -1.53
C ARG A 45 3.51 -5.64 -1.76
N ILE A 46 4.30 -4.95 -2.58
CA ILE A 46 4.06 -3.53 -2.89
C ILE A 46 3.63 -3.45 -4.35
N PRO A 47 2.45 -2.87 -4.66
CA PRO A 47 2.10 -2.63 -6.05
C PRO A 47 2.95 -1.49 -6.61
N HIS A 48 3.33 -1.58 -7.87
CA HIS A 48 4.10 -0.53 -8.55
C HIS A 48 3.45 0.85 -8.39
N GLN A 49 2.11 0.91 -8.46
CA GLN A 49 1.37 2.14 -8.22
C GLN A 49 1.76 2.81 -6.90
N ALA A 50 1.89 2.03 -5.82
CA ALA A 50 2.26 2.58 -4.50
C ALA A 50 3.70 3.11 -4.50
N MET A 51 4.60 2.52 -5.27
CA MET A 51 5.96 3.04 -5.43
C MET A 51 5.96 4.41 -6.10
N VAL A 52 5.18 4.54 -7.18
CA VAL A 52 5.06 5.80 -7.93
C VAL A 52 4.43 6.88 -7.05
N GLU A 53 3.34 6.56 -6.37
CA GLU A 53 2.64 7.50 -5.49
C GLU A 53 3.49 7.87 -4.27
N PHE A 54 4.24 6.94 -3.70
CA PHE A 54 5.13 7.20 -2.56
C PHE A 54 6.11 8.32 -2.87
N VAL A 55 6.81 8.24 -3.99
CA VAL A 55 7.77 9.28 -4.39
C VAL A 55 7.05 10.62 -4.62
N ASN A 56 5.91 10.60 -5.31
CA ASN A 56 5.15 11.82 -5.56
C ASN A 56 4.65 12.48 -4.27
N VAL A 57 4.05 11.70 -3.38
CA VAL A 57 3.47 12.24 -2.14
C VAL A 57 4.53 12.74 -1.17
N THR A 58 5.64 12.02 -1.01
CA THR A 58 6.68 12.40 -0.05
C THR A 58 7.50 13.60 -0.49
N THR A 59 7.58 13.87 -1.79
CA THR A 59 8.40 14.96 -2.34
C THR A 59 7.62 16.22 -2.69
N ARG A 60 6.29 16.17 -2.71
CA ARG A 60 5.47 17.35 -3.03
C ARG A 60 5.32 18.27 -1.83
N ARG A 61 5.16 19.57 -2.09
CA ARG A 61 4.84 20.55 -1.04
C ARG A 61 3.44 20.29 -0.50
N ARG A 62 3.27 20.53 0.79
CA ARG A 62 2.02 20.35 1.51
C ARG A 62 1.51 21.74 1.95
N GLY A 63 0.97 22.50 1.01
CA GLY A 63 0.62 23.90 1.24
C GLY A 63 1.86 24.73 1.53
N ASP A 64 1.91 25.35 2.73
CA ASP A 64 3.07 26.14 3.17
C ASP A 64 4.15 25.28 3.84
N ARG A 65 3.93 23.99 3.99
CA ARG A 65 4.88 23.08 4.64
C ARG A 65 5.85 22.47 3.64
N ASP A 66 7.04 22.16 4.13
CA ASP A 66 8.01 21.41 3.37
C ASP A 66 7.51 20.02 3.02
N PRO A 67 8.04 19.41 1.96
CA PRO A 67 7.81 17.99 1.68
C PRO A 67 8.21 17.12 2.86
N LEU A 68 7.61 15.92 2.95
CA LEU A 68 8.00 14.94 3.99
C LEU A 68 9.46 14.54 3.87
N LEU A 69 9.95 14.38 2.64
CA LEU A 69 11.34 13.99 2.35
C LEU A 69 11.93 14.89 1.27
N PRO A 70 13.24 15.21 1.38
CA PRO A 70 13.98 15.72 0.23
C PRO A 70 13.93 14.68 -0.92
N ARG A 71 14.00 15.17 -2.14
CA ARG A 71 13.88 14.33 -3.34
C ARG A 71 14.86 13.16 -3.36
N GLU A 72 16.11 13.43 -3.05
CA GLU A 72 17.17 12.40 -3.04
C GLU A 72 16.93 11.34 -1.96
N GLU A 73 16.40 11.76 -0.82
CA GLU A 73 16.03 10.84 0.26
C GLU A 73 14.84 9.97 -0.14
N ALA A 74 13.82 10.55 -0.78
CA ALA A 74 12.68 9.79 -1.27
C ALA A 74 13.11 8.71 -2.29
N TRP A 75 14.06 9.03 -3.17
CA TRP A 75 14.59 8.07 -4.13
C TRP A 75 15.35 6.94 -3.42
N ARG A 76 16.12 7.26 -2.40
CA ARG A 76 16.85 6.27 -1.60
C ARG A 76 15.89 5.34 -0.88
N GLN A 77 14.84 5.89 -0.27
CA GLN A 77 13.82 5.09 0.40
C GLN A 77 13.06 4.20 -0.59
N ALA A 78 12.75 4.71 -1.77
CA ALA A 78 12.09 3.91 -2.81
C ALA A 78 12.99 2.75 -3.27
N GLU A 79 14.29 2.99 -3.42
CA GLU A 79 15.23 1.93 -3.78
C GLU A 79 15.33 0.86 -2.68
N ASP A 80 15.34 1.28 -1.41
CA ASP A 80 15.32 0.34 -0.29
C ASP A 80 14.06 -0.54 -0.32
N LEU A 81 12.89 0.05 -0.62
CA LEU A 81 11.66 -0.71 -0.77
C LEU A 81 11.74 -1.74 -1.91
N LEU A 82 12.32 -1.35 -3.05
CA LEU A 82 12.55 -2.28 -4.17
C LEU A 82 13.44 -3.46 -3.78
N ASN A 83 14.42 -3.22 -2.92
CA ASN A 83 15.36 -4.25 -2.48
C ASN A 83 14.78 -5.15 -1.39
N GLU A 84 13.90 -4.63 -0.55
CA GLU A 84 13.37 -5.35 0.61
C GLU A 84 12.09 -6.11 0.34
N PHE A 85 11.28 -5.68 -0.62
CA PHE A 85 9.95 -6.25 -0.86
C PHE A 85 9.75 -6.63 -2.32
N PRO A 86 8.99 -7.71 -2.59
CA PRO A 86 8.51 -7.97 -3.95
C PRO A 86 7.59 -6.84 -4.41
N VAL A 87 7.87 -6.29 -5.58
CA VAL A 87 7.03 -5.27 -6.21
C VAL A 87 6.25 -5.92 -7.35
N LEU A 88 4.94 -5.68 -7.35
CA LEU A 88 4.02 -6.21 -8.36
C LEU A 88 3.77 -5.13 -9.40
N TYR A 89 3.95 -5.49 -10.67
CA TYR A 89 3.82 -4.55 -11.78
C TYR A 89 2.46 -4.70 -12.47
N PRO A 90 1.94 -3.60 -13.06
CA PRO A 90 0.68 -3.64 -13.76
C PRO A 90 0.81 -4.33 -15.11
N ASN A 91 -0.31 -4.82 -15.61
CA ASN A 91 -0.46 -5.32 -16.96
C ASN A 91 -1.88 -5.03 -17.45
N GLU A 92 -2.20 -5.44 -18.67
CA GLU A 92 -3.53 -5.22 -19.24
C GLU A 92 -4.63 -5.82 -18.37
N SER A 93 -4.41 -7.02 -17.80
CA SER A 93 -5.41 -7.69 -16.96
C SER A 93 -5.70 -6.90 -15.68
N VAL A 94 -4.70 -6.31 -15.05
CA VAL A 94 -4.89 -5.44 -13.89
C VAL A 94 -5.77 -4.24 -14.26
N PHE A 95 -5.51 -3.61 -15.39
CA PHE A 95 -6.30 -2.48 -15.86
C PHE A 95 -7.76 -2.86 -16.11
N ARG A 96 -8.00 -3.97 -16.80
CA ARG A 96 -9.36 -4.46 -17.07
C ARG A 96 -10.11 -4.82 -15.79
N THR A 97 -9.42 -5.47 -14.84
CA THR A 97 -9.98 -5.82 -13.53
C THR A 97 -10.34 -4.57 -12.73
N ALA A 98 -9.53 -3.51 -12.82
CA ALA A 98 -9.83 -2.24 -12.16
C ALA A 98 -11.17 -1.62 -12.65
N MET A 99 -11.42 -1.69 -13.94
CA MET A 99 -12.71 -1.19 -14.49
C MET A 99 -13.89 -2.00 -13.94
N LEU A 100 -13.74 -3.32 -13.82
CA LEU A 100 -14.78 -4.17 -13.21
C LEU A 100 -15.01 -3.82 -11.74
N GLY A 101 -13.95 -3.54 -10.99
CA GLY A 101 -14.03 -3.13 -9.59
C GLY A 101 -14.78 -1.80 -9.41
N MET A 102 -14.55 -0.83 -10.29
CA MET A 102 -15.31 0.43 -10.27
C MET A 102 -16.80 0.19 -10.49
N ALA A 103 -17.15 -0.68 -11.42
CA ALA A 103 -18.55 -0.99 -11.71
C ALA A 103 -19.21 -1.77 -10.56
N ALA A 104 -18.51 -2.74 -9.96
CA ALA A 104 -19.06 -3.62 -8.94
C ALA A 104 -19.12 -2.98 -7.56
N TYR A 105 -18.10 -2.20 -7.18
CA TYR A 105 -17.93 -1.69 -5.82
C TYR A 105 -17.93 -0.17 -5.72
N ARG A 106 -18.04 0.52 -6.83
CA ARG A 106 -18.01 1.99 -6.92
C ARG A 106 -16.71 2.59 -6.36
N PHE A 107 -15.61 1.89 -6.51
CA PHE A 107 -14.30 2.41 -6.11
C PHE A 107 -13.94 3.68 -6.87
N ALA A 108 -13.21 4.59 -6.22
CA ALA A 108 -12.43 5.59 -6.93
C ALA A 108 -11.40 4.90 -7.82
N TRP A 109 -10.97 5.56 -8.90
CA TRP A 109 -10.13 4.93 -9.92
C TRP A 109 -8.84 4.31 -9.37
N TYR A 110 -8.12 5.05 -8.53
CA TYR A 110 -6.86 4.54 -7.96
C TYR A 110 -7.08 3.41 -6.95
N ASP A 111 -8.17 3.46 -6.19
CA ASP A 111 -8.54 2.37 -5.26
C ASP A 111 -8.93 1.11 -6.03
N ALA A 112 -9.62 1.27 -7.17
CA ALA A 112 -9.95 0.16 -8.05
C ALA A 112 -8.69 -0.53 -8.58
N HIS A 113 -7.66 0.24 -8.93
CA HIS A 113 -6.37 -0.31 -9.36
C HIS A 113 -5.69 -1.09 -8.25
N LEU A 114 -5.67 -0.55 -7.04
CA LEU A 114 -5.08 -1.24 -5.89
C LEU A 114 -5.77 -2.58 -5.63
N TRP A 115 -7.09 -2.58 -5.61
CA TRP A 115 -7.88 -3.80 -5.48
C TRP A 115 -7.60 -4.77 -6.63
N ALA A 116 -7.46 -4.27 -7.86
CA ALA A 116 -7.20 -5.09 -9.03
C ALA A 116 -5.85 -5.81 -8.99
N TYR A 117 -4.82 -5.17 -8.41
CA TYR A 117 -3.55 -5.85 -8.15
C TYR A 117 -3.76 -7.06 -7.25
N ALA A 118 -4.47 -6.89 -6.15
CA ALA A 118 -4.71 -7.97 -5.21
C ALA A 118 -5.51 -9.11 -5.86
N GLU A 119 -6.57 -8.76 -6.56
CA GLU A 119 -7.42 -9.74 -7.25
C GLU A 119 -6.62 -10.51 -8.31
N HIS A 120 -5.85 -9.80 -9.13
CA HIS A 120 -5.09 -10.41 -10.22
C HIS A 120 -3.97 -11.33 -9.72
N TYR A 121 -3.25 -10.90 -8.70
CA TYR A 121 -2.10 -11.65 -8.17
C TYR A 121 -2.48 -12.66 -7.08
N GLY A 122 -3.77 -12.83 -6.80
CA GLY A 122 -4.25 -13.81 -5.84
C GLY A 122 -3.91 -13.46 -4.39
N ILE A 123 -3.81 -12.17 -4.07
CA ILE A 123 -3.55 -11.68 -2.72
C ILE A 123 -4.88 -11.41 -2.03
N SER A 124 -5.11 -12.03 -0.87
CA SER A 124 -6.41 -11.97 -0.19
C SER A 124 -6.56 -10.81 0.79
N GLU A 125 -5.53 -9.99 0.97
CA GLU A 125 -5.57 -8.90 1.94
C GLU A 125 -4.88 -7.64 1.42
N ILE A 126 -5.53 -6.51 1.65
CA ILE A 126 -4.93 -5.18 1.43
C ILE A 126 -4.79 -4.49 2.77
N LEU A 127 -3.61 -3.92 3.04
CA LEU A 127 -3.36 -3.05 4.18
C LEU A 127 -3.55 -1.60 3.73
N SER A 128 -4.57 -0.94 4.24
CA SER A 128 -4.92 0.43 3.85
C SER A 128 -5.81 1.09 4.90
N GLU A 129 -5.73 2.41 5.01
CA GLU A 129 -6.68 3.19 5.80
C GLU A 129 -7.82 3.78 4.95
N ASP A 130 -7.75 3.68 3.62
CA ASP A 130 -8.70 4.34 2.71
C ASP A 130 -9.96 3.53 2.43
N PHE A 131 -9.92 2.22 2.65
CA PHE A 131 -11.07 1.33 2.47
C PHE A 131 -11.75 1.06 3.81
N GLU A 132 -12.93 0.47 3.74
CA GLU A 132 -13.66 0.07 4.94
C GLU A 132 -12.96 -1.12 5.62
N HIS A 133 -12.52 -0.92 6.87
CA HIS A 133 -11.82 -1.95 7.63
C HIS A 133 -12.67 -3.21 7.80
N GLY A 134 -12.06 -4.35 7.51
CA GLY A 134 -12.67 -5.68 7.66
C GLY A 134 -13.61 -6.07 6.54
N ARG A 135 -13.86 -5.21 5.57
CA ARG A 135 -14.78 -5.50 4.47
C ARG A 135 -14.12 -6.38 3.41
N TRP A 136 -14.91 -7.31 2.88
CA TRP A 136 -14.55 -8.13 1.75
C TRP A 136 -15.03 -7.50 0.44
N TYR A 137 -14.14 -7.42 -0.54
CA TYR A 137 -14.46 -7.02 -1.90
C TYR A 137 -14.08 -8.18 -2.82
N GLY A 138 -15.05 -9.04 -3.12
CA GLY A 138 -14.76 -10.30 -3.80
C GLY A 138 -13.92 -11.22 -2.90
N THR A 139 -12.74 -11.58 -3.35
CA THR A 139 -11.80 -12.45 -2.62
C THR A 139 -10.79 -11.68 -1.77
N VAL A 140 -10.89 -10.35 -1.75
CA VAL A 140 -9.91 -9.48 -1.09
C VAL A 140 -10.54 -8.81 0.13
N ARG A 141 -9.90 -8.96 1.28
CA ARG A 141 -10.28 -8.30 2.52
C ARG A 141 -9.36 -7.11 2.80
N VAL A 142 -9.94 -6.01 3.26
CA VAL A 142 -9.17 -4.86 3.70
C VAL A 142 -8.94 -4.91 5.20
N ARG A 143 -7.69 -4.66 5.61
CA ARG A 143 -7.33 -4.49 7.01
C ARG A 143 -6.66 -3.13 7.20
N ASN A 144 -7.21 -2.32 8.08
CA ASN A 144 -6.61 -1.05 8.49
C ASN A 144 -5.83 -1.28 9.79
N PRO A 145 -4.49 -1.30 9.75
CA PRO A 145 -3.69 -1.59 10.94
C PRO A 145 -3.83 -0.51 12.01
N PHE A 146 -4.22 0.71 11.64
CA PHE A 146 -4.39 1.80 12.60
C PHE A 146 -5.68 1.65 13.41
N VAL A 147 -6.74 1.13 12.81
CA VAL A 147 -7.98 0.80 13.53
C VAL A 147 -7.72 -0.27 14.59
N GLU A 148 -6.97 -1.31 14.23
CA GLU A 148 -6.63 -2.40 15.15
C GLU A 148 -5.85 -1.92 16.37
N LEU A 149 -5.06 -0.86 16.23
CA LEU A 149 -4.27 -0.27 17.32
C LEU A 149 -4.98 0.90 18.02
N GLY A 150 -6.22 1.20 17.65
CA GLY A 150 -6.98 2.32 18.22
C GLY A 150 -6.45 3.69 17.80
N LEU A 151 -5.80 3.79 16.65
CA LEU A 151 -5.17 5.03 16.15
C LEU A 151 -6.00 5.73 15.06
N ALA A 152 -7.12 5.16 14.67
CA ALA A 152 -7.97 5.69 13.61
C ALA A 152 -9.34 6.08 14.13
#